data_b39107d291c0ac6afe9be379bbddfb2f
#
_entry.id   b39107d291c0ac6afe9be379bbddfb2f
#
_cell.length_a   1.000
_cell.length_b   1.000
_cell.length_c   1.000
_cell.angle_alpha   90.00
_cell.angle_beta   90.00
_cell.angle_gamma   90.00
#
_symmetry.space_group_name_H-M   'P 1'
#
loop_
_entity.id
_entity.type
_entity.pdbx_description
1 polymer ?
#
loop_
_entity_poly.entity_id
_entity_poly.type
_entity_poly.pdbx_seq_one_letter_code
_entity_poly.pdbx_strand_id
1 'polypeptide(L)'
;MKFKKTIAILAAAACAGSVMAGCGKKETSADEKVKLTWVFGGPGTLEDSDMVWGEYNKLLEDYLPNTTVNFKCIPHADYAEKWRLMSAAQEDVDIAWVGWQLNFIDEVSMGSYLDMTELINKYGQDMKKEFPDWLLDLTSINGKIYAIPNYQMMASPIGALVPKEHIDKGWIDLDAANKVFNGEKVITKEDYKIFEDYLTTVLKNEKNPPRVSKQFLTRGIKWNIGLPAEGREIITCNAVVKVGDKSCKVYDLINDFPGNYDYYDIVNDWYNKGIIRKDILENPEETEGDDYVLWWCQMLKGAENSYASRYSREMVSFTTDPEIFVSYKGSSTNTAITSQSKHPDRAMQLLNLMNSKKGAPLLNMATYGIEGKHYKKTGENSIEFLGKETIGSANNKYGYENWALGNALDTYTTQYNFDGWNEYIDKEINRKAMPSCLMGFTLDTAPIKMEIAQYQAIMKEYEYLDAGTTPNYKEKLKERNAKLKAGGSDKIVEEVQRQVNKWMKSK
;
A
#
# COMPACT_ATOMS: atom_id res chain seq x y z
N MET A 1 67.89 11.64 1.75
CA MET A 1 66.68 11.06 1.13
C MET A 1 66.19 9.81 1.86
N LYS A 2 66.13 9.82 3.23
CA LYS A 2 65.68 8.65 4.05
C LYS A 2 64.66 9.01 5.15
N PHE A 3 64.10 10.21 5.13
CA PHE A 3 63.16 10.66 6.18
C PHE A 3 61.66 10.76 5.75
N LYS A 4 61.32 10.38 4.51
CA LYS A 4 59.92 10.48 4.01
C LYS A 4 59.16 9.15 3.94
N LYS A 5 59.74 7.99 4.32
CA LYS A 5 59.08 6.71 4.28
C LYS A 5 58.54 6.20 5.64
N THR A 6 58.87 6.81 6.72
CA THR A 6 58.49 6.36 8.07
C THR A 6 57.19 6.96 8.58
N ILE A 7 56.72 8.06 7.95
CA ILE A 7 55.43 8.73 8.37
C ILE A 7 54.21 8.09 7.69
N ALA A 8 54.38 7.40 6.55
CA ALA A 8 53.26 6.75 5.85
C ALA A 8 52.78 5.42 6.46
N ILE A 9 53.59 4.78 7.30
CA ILE A 9 53.27 3.50 7.92
C ILE A 9 52.56 3.69 9.27
N LEU A 10 52.74 4.81 9.95
CA LEU A 10 52.03 5.13 11.20
C LEU A 10 50.63 5.66 10.99
N ALA A 11 50.32 6.23 9.80
CA ALA A 11 48.96 6.67 9.46
C ALA A 11 48.02 5.51 9.03
N ALA A 12 48.60 4.40 8.48
CA ALA A 12 47.84 3.24 8.09
C ALA A 12 47.49 2.32 9.28
N ALA A 13 48.26 2.37 10.37
CA ALA A 13 47.97 1.60 11.59
C ALA A 13 46.90 2.28 12.50
N ALA A 14 46.73 3.59 12.36
CA ALA A 14 45.67 4.30 13.13
C ALA A 14 44.27 4.18 12.51
N CYS A 15 44.15 3.86 11.20
CA CYS A 15 42.85 3.62 10.55
C CYS A 15 42.36 2.16 10.62
N ALA A 16 43.22 1.20 11.01
CA ALA A 16 42.83 -0.20 11.15
C ALA A 16 42.35 -0.57 12.58
N GLY A 17 42.48 0.36 13.54
CA GLY A 17 42.07 0.17 14.94
C GLY A 17 40.64 0.67 15.27
N SER A 18 39.95 1.34 14.35
CA SER A 18 38.64 1.97 14.60
C SER A 18 37.43 1.20 14.02
N VAL A 19 37.60 -0.02 13.51
CA VAL A 19 36.52 -0.82 12.89
C VAL A 19 36.02 -1.94 13.79
N MET A 20 36.51 -2.07 15.05
CA MET A 20 36.07 -3.08 16.02
C MET A 20 35.48 -2.49 17.31
N ALA A 21 35.03 -1.24 17.28
CA ALA A 21 34.05 -0.78 18.25
C ALA A 21 32.66 -1.03 17.64
N GLY A 22 32.20 -2.28 17.65
CA GLY A 22 30.80 -2.59 17.62
C GLY A 22 30.18 -1.82 18.78
N CYS A 23 29.55 -0.69 18.51
CA CYS A 23 28.67 -0.01 19.46
C CYS A 23 27.48 -0.94 19.76
N GLY A 24 27.67 -1.88 20.65
CA GLY A 24 26.57 -2.46 21.42
C GLY A 24 25.97 -1.28 22.20
N LYS A 25 24.89 -0.67 21.66
CA LYS A 25 24.13 0.31 22.43
C LYS A 25 23.77 -0.39 23.74
N LYS A 26 24.13 0.22 24.86
CA LYS A 26 23.84 -0.32 26.21
C LYS A 26 22.32 -0.38 26.33
N GLU A 27 21.79 -1.52 26.80
CA GLU A 27 20.36 -1.61 27.09
C GLU A 27 19.93 -0.54 28.08
N THR A 28 18.78 0.08 27.80
CA THR A 28 18.18 1.09 28.66
C THR A 28 17.76 0.42 29.99
N SER A 29 18.22 0.94 31.12
CA SER A 29 17.78 0.43 32.44
C SER A 29 16.26 0.62 32.59
N ALA A 30 15.61 -0.32 33.28
CA ALA A 30 14.17 -0.22 33.58
C ALA A 30 13.83 1.04 34.38
N ASP A 31 14.76 1.51 35.25
CA ASP A 31 14.60 2.70 36.09
C ASP A 31 14.96 4.00 35.36
N GLU A 32 15.50 3.92 34.16
CA GLU A 32 15.89 5.08 33.39
C GLU A 32 14.65 5.77 32.79
N LYS A 33 14.53 7.07 33.04
CA LYS A 33 13.46 7.89 32.43
C LYS A 33 13.81 8.15 30.97
N VAL A 34 12.96 7.70 30.08
CA VAL A 34 13.11 7.82 28.61
C VAL A 34 12.01 8.66 28.03
N LYS A 35 12.38 9.58 27.15
CA LYS A 35 11.44 10.32 26.30
C LYS A 35 11.68 9.92 24.85
N LEU A 36 10.74 9.17 24.26
CA LEU A 36 10.78 8.77 22.86
C LEU A 36 10.14 9.85 22.00
N THR A 37 10.72 10.17 20.86
CA THR A 37 10.10 11.03 19.85
C THR A 37 9.56 10.14 18.72
N TRP A 38 8.25 10.24 18.47
CA TRP A 38 7.57 9.49 17.41
C TRP A 38 7.00 10.45 16.35
N VAL A 39 7.52 10.35 15.12
CA VAL A 39 7.09 11.16 13.98
C VAL A 39 6.21 10.31 13.06
N PHE A 40 5.02 10.81 12.71
CA PHE A 40 4.11 10.10 11.82
C PHE A 40 3.34 11.05 10.89
N GLY A 41 2.84 10.52 9.77
CA GLY A 41 2.00 11.25 8.83
C GLY A 41 0.53 11.24 9.25
N GLY A 42 -0.17 12.33 9.01
CA GLY A 42 -1.59 12.47 9.35
C GLY A 42 -2.14 13.84 8.97
N PRO A 43 -3.18 14.33 9.65
CA PRO A 43 -3.77 15.64 9.38
C PRO A 43 -2.92 16.82 9.88
N GLY A 44 -1.82 16.57 10.61
CA GLY A 44 -1.08 17.54 11.38
C GLY A 44 -1.49 17.55 12.85
N THR A 45 -0.94 18.49 13.65
CA THR A 45 -1.32 18.64 15.05
C THR A 45 -2.73 19.20 15.16
N LEU A 46 -3.63 18.49 15.87
CA LEU A 46 -5.02 18.89 16.09
C LEU A 46 -5.20 19.65 17.38
N GLU A 47 -6.34 20.33 17.55
CA GLU A 47 -6.67 21.21 18.69
C GLU A 47 -6.42 20.55 20.05
N ASP A 48 -6.89 19.33 20.24
CA ASP A 48 -6.82 18.60 21.51
C ASP A 48 -5.61 17.64 21.61
N SER A 49 -4.66 17.69 20.66
CA SER A 49 -3.52 16.75 20.61
C SER A 49 -2.68 16.77 21.90
N ASP A 50 -2.26 17.93 22.36
CA ASP A 50 -1.40 18.05 23.54
C ASP A 50 -2.07 17.49 24.80
N MET A 51 -3.38 17.74 24.94
CA MET A 51 -4.17 17.21 26.05
C MET A 51 -4.25 15.69 26.00
N VAL A 52 -4.59 15.12 24.84
CA VAL A 52 -4.71 13.66 24.71
C VAL A 52 -3.36 12.99 24.86
N TRP A 53 -2.30 13.53 24.28
CA TRP A 53 -0.95 12.98 24.42
C TRP A 53 -0.43 13.07 25.87
N GLY A 54 -0.89 14.08 26.62
CA GLY A 54 -0.65 14.16 28.05
C GLY A 54 -1.33 13.03 28.85
N GLU A 55 -2.59 12.73 28.54
CA GLU A 55 -3.31 11.59 29.15
C GLU A 55 -2.75 10.24 28.67
N TYR A 56 -2.35 10.14 27.40
CA TYR A 56 -1.65 8.97 26.87
C TYR A 56 -0.38 8.64 27.68
N ASN A 57 0.45 9.64 27.97
CA ASN A 57 1.67 9.44 28.74
C ASN A 57 1.40 9.02 30.18
N LYS A 58 0.28 9.46 30.80
CA LYS A 58 -0.14 8.97 32.11
C LYS A 58 -0.56 7.50 32.05
N LEU A 59 -1.32 7.12 31.03
CA LEU A 59 -1.73 5.74 30.82
C LEU A 59 -0.52 4.85 30.49
N LEU A 60 0.45 5.36 29.70
CA LEU A 60 1.65 4.62 29.32
C LEU A 60 2.49 4.19 30.51
N GLU A 61 2.48 4.95 31.61
CA GLU A 61 3.22 4.61 32.84
C GLU A 61 2.81 3.25 33.42
N ASP A 62 1.53 2.85 33.24
CA ASP A 62 1.01 1.56 33.70
C ASP A 62 1.49 0.38 32.82
N TYR A 63 1.88 0.64 31.57
CA TYR A 63 2.28 -0.38 30.59
C TYR A 63 3.78 -0.44 30.38
N LEU A 64 4.44 0.71 30.39
CA LEU A 64 5.87 0.87 30.15
C LEU A 64 6.42 1.98 31.08
N PRO A 65 6.67 1.66 32.35
CA PRO A 65 7.10 2.64 33.34
C PRO A 65 8.33 3.44 32.92
N ASN A 66 8.45 4.66 33.44
CA ASN A 66 9.55 5.58 33.15
C ASN A 66 9.69 5.96 31.67
N THR A 67 8.60 5.84 30.89
CA THR A 67 8.61 6.17 29.45
C THR A 67 7.55 7.21 29.13
N THR A 68 7.94 8.20 28.34
CA THR A 68 7.01 9.17 27.74
C THR A 68 7.22 9.24 26.24
N VAL A 69 6.17 9.59 25.50
CA VAL A 69 6.20 9.75 24.05
C VAL A 69 5.90 11.19 23.68
N ASN A 70 6.77 11.77 22.85
CA ASN A 70 6.56 13.04 22.19
C ASN A 70 6.10 12.76 20.75
N PHE A 71 4.81 12.78 20.51
CA PHE A 71 4.23 12.60 19.20
C PHE A 71 4.39 13.86 18.34
N LYS A 72 4.76 13.66 17.07
CA LYS A 72 4.83 14.73 16.06
C LYS A 72 4.06 14.27 14.82
N CYS A 73 2.87 14.78 14.64
CA CYS A 73 2.09 14.53 13.41
C CYS A 73 2.43 15.59 12.37
N ILE A 74 2.84 15.12 11.19
CA ILE A 74 3.16 15.96 10.02
C ILE A 74 2.05 15.76 8.98
N PRO A 75 1.50 16.83 8.37
CA PRO A 75 0.54 16.69 7.28
C PRO A 75 1.05 15.76 6.18
N HIS A 76 0.18 14.88 5.69
CA HIS A 76 0.57 13.88 4.68
C HIS A 76 1.25 14.50 3.46
N ALA A 77 0.78 15.66 3.00
CA ALA A 77 1.36 16.36 1.85
C ALA A 77 2.82 16.77 2.06
N ASP A 78 3.20 17.07 3.30
CA ASP A 78 4.54 17.58 3.66
C ASP A 78 5.46 16.47 4.19
N TYR A 79 4.92 15.27 4.49
CA TYR A 79 5.61 14.27 5.28
C TYR A 79 6.94 13.84 4.67
N ALA A 80 6.96 13.50 3.40
CA ALA A 80 8.16 13.00 2.74
C ALA A 80 9.31 14.03 2.71
N GLU A 81 9.00 15.30 2.47
CA GLU A 81 10.00 16.36 2.46
C GLU A 81 10.55 16.61 3.87
N LYS A 82 9.66 16.79 4.85
CA LYS A 82 10.05 17.04 6.24
C LYS A 82 10.82 15.87 6.83
N TRP A 83 10.38 14.62 6.56
CA TRP A 83 11.11 13.44 7.01
C TRP A 83 12.55 13.42 6.47
N ARG A 84 12.74 13.65 5.17
CA ARG A 84 14.09 13.66 4.56
C ARG A 84 15.00 14.74 5.18
N LEU A 85 14.44 15.91 5.47
CA LEU A 85 15.19 16.98 6.16
C LEU A 85 15.59 16.58 7.58
N MET A 86 14.67 16.00 8.36
CA MET A 86 14.92 15.53 9.73
C MET A 86 15.96 14.41 9.75
N SER A 87 15.81 13.42 8.85
CA SER A 87 16.74 12.30 8.71
C SER A 87 18.15 12.77 8.30
N ALA A 88 18.24 13.67 7.32
CA ALA A 88 19.51 14.25 6.88
C ALA A 88 20.19 15.11 7.97
N ALA A 89 19.40 15.82 8.76
CA ALA A 89 19.87 16.61 9.91
C ALA A 89 20.21 15.74 11.13
N GLN A 90 19.95 14.44 11.08
CA GLN A 90 20.13 13.50 12.18
C GLN A 90 19.39 13.96 13.47
N GLU A 91 18.16 14.46 13.30
CA GLU A 91 17.34 14.86 14.43
C GLU A 91 17.07 13.69 15.38
N ASP A 92 16.88 14.00 16.66
CA ASP A 92 16.62 13.02 17.72
C ASP A 92 15.16 12.50 17.61
N VAL A 93 14.97 11.57 16.68
CA VAL A 93 13.72 10.86 16.41
C VAL A 93 13.97 9.38 16.67
N ASP A 94 13.13 8.75 17.51
CA ASP A 94 13.27 7.33 17.83
C ASP A 94 12.43 6.46 16.92
N ILE A 95 11.20 6.87 16.63
CA ILE A 95 10.22 6.10 15.86
C ILE A 95 9.72 6.97 14.71
N ALA A 96 9.72 6.42 13.51
CA ALA A 96 9.23 7.08 12.31
C ALA A 96 8.23 6.20 11.55
N TRP A 97 7.16 6.82 11.08
CA TRP A 97 6.25 6.21 10.14
C TRP A 97 6.88 6.15 8.75
N VAL A 98 6.70 5.03 8.04
CA VAL A 98 7.17 4.81 6.67
C VAL A 98 5.95 4.59 5.79
N GLY A 99 5.41 5.68 5.28
CA GLY A 99 4.20 5.69 4.45
C GLY A 99 4.50 5.57 2.95
N TRP A 100 3.43 5.54 2.18
CA TRP A 100 3.47 5.40 0.72
C TRP A 100 4.20 6.54 -0.02
N GLN A 101 4.43 7.68 0.64
CA GLN A 101 5.18 8.80 0.06
C GLN A 101 6.70 8.56 0.05
N LEU A 102 7.17 7.57 0.81
CA LEU A 102 8.58 7.21 0.91
C LEU A 102 8.85 5.91 0.15
N ASN A 103 10.01 5.84 -0.51
CA ASN A 103 10.50 4.57 -0.99
C ASN A 103 11.23 3.86 0.16
N PHE A 104 10.61 2.84 0.74
CA PHE A 104 11.16 2.11 1.88
C PHE A 104 12.56 1.57 1.63
N ILE A 105 12.80 1.00 0.45
CA ILE A 105 14.10 0.41 0.08
C ILE A 105 15.18 1.49 0.00
N ASP A 106 14.87 2.65 -0.57
CA ASP A 106 15.79 3.77 -0.64
C ASP A 106 16.14 4.30 0.75
N GLU A 107 15.14 4.46 1.61
CA GLU A 107 15.33 4.91 3.01
C GLU A 107 16.22 3.93 3.80
N VAL A 108 16.01 2.61 3.66
CA VAL A 108 16.88 1.60 4.27
C VAL A 108 18.30 1.69 3.71
N SER A 109 18.45 1.87 2.39
CA SER A 109 19.75 1.97 1.73
C SER A 109 20.54 3.21 2.15
N MET A 110 19.83 4.31 2.47
CA MET A 110 20.41 5.52 3.04
C MET A 110 20.75 5.40 4.54
N GLY A 111 20.38 4.28 5.17
CA GLY A 111 20.64 4.05 6.60
C GLY A 111 19.70 4.81 7.53
N SER A 112 18.51 5.20 7.08
CA SER A 112 17.53 5.93 7.91
C SER A 112 17.00 5.09 9.07
N TYR A 113 16.95 3.75 8.93
CA TYR A 113 16.33 2.84 9.89
C TYR A 113 17.30 1.78 10.41
N LEU A 114 17.06 1.31 11.64
CA LEU A 114 17.81 0.22 12.26
C LEU A 114 17.37 -1.14 11.70
N ASP A 115 18.32 -2.09 11.67
CA ASP A 115 17.99 -3.52 11.65
C ASP A 115 17.29 -3.88 12.97
N MET A 116 15.99 -4.14 12.92
CA MET A 116 15.15 -4.42 14.08
C MET A 116 15.04 -5.92 14.40
N THR A 117 15.69 -6.78 13.63
CA THR A 117 15.52 -8.25 13.73
C THR A 117 15.70 -8.76 15.14
N GLU A 118 16.82 -8.41 15.80
CA GLU A 118 17.10 -8.84 17.18
C GLU A 118 16.18 -8.18 18.21
N LEU A 119 15.82 -6.90 17.98
CA LEU A 119 14.89 -6.19 18.86
C LEU A 119 13.49 -6.83 18.82
N ILE A 120 13.01 -7.19 17.63
CA ILE A 120 11.73 -7.90 17.44
C ILE A 120 11.78 -9.27 18.11
N ASN A 121 12.88 -10.02 17.95
CA ASN A 121 13.03 -11.32 18.59
C ASN A 121 13.03 -11.23 20.12
N LYS A 122 13.60 -10.18 20.68
CA LYS A 122 13.69 -10.00 22.12
C LYS A 122 12.44 -9.39 22.75
N TYR A 123 11.89 -8.36 22.15
CA TYR A 123 10.84 -7.53 22.74
C TYR A 123 9.49 -7.57 22.00
N GLY A 124 9.43 -8.13 20.78
CA GLY A 124 8.25 -8.13 19.93
C GLY A 124 7.36 -9.37 20.04
N GLN A 125 7.42 -10.12 21.14
CA GLN A 125 6.78 -11.44 21.24
C GLN A 125 5.25 -11.38 21.27
N ASP A 126 4.66 -10.31 21.83
CA ASP A 126 3.20 -10.19 21.90
C ASP A 126 2.62 -9.87 20.51
N MET A 127 3.22 -8.93 19.79
CA MET A 127 2.79 -8.62 18.43
C MET A 127 2.98 -9.80 17.46
N LYS A 128 4.07 -10.58 17.58
CA LYS A 128 4.31 -11.76 16.72
C LYS A 128 3.25 -12.83 16.86
N LYS A 129 2.60 -12.96 18.01
CA LYS A 129 1.49 -13.90 18.22
C LYS A 129 0.21 -13.50 17.46
N GLU A 130 0.06 -12.22 17.19
CA GLU A 130 -1.13 -11.67 16.55
C GLU A 130 -0.98 -11.59 15.02
N PHE A 131 0.26 -11.43 14.56
CA PHE A 131 0.56 -11.26 13.14
C PHE A 131 0.49 -12.57 12.35
N PRO A 132 0.03 -12.54 11.09
CA PRO A 132 0.28 -13.62 10.15
C PRO A 132 1.78 -13.84 9.94
N ASP A 133 2.20 -15.10 9.72
CA ASP A 133 3.62 -15.48 9.59
C ASP A 133 4.39 -14.69 8.51
N TRP A 134 3.71 -14.32 7.44
CA TRP A 134 4.30 -13.57 6.32
C TRP A 134 4.42 -12.05 6.56
N LEU A 135 3.79 -11.49 7.61
CA LEU A 135 3.64 -10.03 7.71
C LEU A 135 4.99 -9.30 7.82
N LEU A 136 5.91 -9.81 8.64
CA LEU A 136 7.22 -9.18 8.82
C LEU A 136 8.15 -9.35 7.60
N ASP A 137 7.87 -10.33 6.73
CA ASP A 137 8.61 -10.50 5.49
C ASP A 137 8.42 -9.33 4.52
N LEU A 138 7.30 -8.58 4.64
CA LEU A 138 7.03 -7.39 3.83
C LEU A 138 8.05 -6.27 4.02
N THR A 139 8.72 -6.23 5.15
CA THR A 139 9.73 -5.21 5.50
C THR A 139 11.11 -5.80 5.71
N SER A 140 11.30 -7.06 5.25
CA SER A 140 12.58 -7.74 5.28
C SER A 140 13.39 -7.43 4.02
N ILE A 141 14.64 -7.01 4.20
CA ILE A 141 15.63 -6.79 3.13
C ILE A 141 16.85 -7.62 3.46
N ASN A 142 17.21 -8.57 2.58
CA ASN A 142 18.34 -9.48 2.78
C ASN A 142 18.28 -10.23 4.12
N GLY A 143 17.09 -10.66 4.54
CA GLY A 143 16.85 -11.41 5.78
C GLY A 143 16.86 -10.56 7.06
N LYS A 144 16.89 -9.24 6.96
CA LYS A 144 16.87 -8.29 8.07
C LYS A 144 15.58 -7.46 8.02
N ILE A 145 14.91 -7.31 9.15
CA ILE A 145 13.66 -6.57 9.28
C ILE A 145 13.96 -5.11 9.65
N TYR A 146 13.51 -4.15 8.85
CA TYR A 146 13.78 -2.73 9.05
C TYR A 146 12.56 -1.91 9.47
N ALA A 147 11.38 -2.50 9.47
CA ALA A 147 10.16 -1.86 9.97
C ALA A 147 9.14 -2.92 10.40
N ILE A 148 8.12 -2.50 11.14
CA ILE A 148 6.93 -3.27 11.46
C ILE A 148 5.82 -2.79 10.52
N PRO A 149 5.22 -3.64 9.66
CA PRO A 149 4.02 -3.26 8.93
C PRO A 149 2.89 -2.95 9.90
N ASN A 150 2.23 -1.80 9.75
CA ASN A 150 1.06 -1.47 10.53
C ASN A 150 -0.09 -2.38 10.06
N TYR A 151 -0.41 -3.39 10.87
CA TYR A 151 -1.34 -4.45 10.47
C TYR A 151 -2.75 -3.88 10.33
N GLN A 152 -3.28 -3.96 9.13
CA GLN A 152 -4.59 -3.47 8.75
C GLN A 152 -5.16 -4.39 7.65
N MET A 153 -6.04 -3.91 6.81
CA MET A 153 -6.38 -4.60 5.58
C MET A 153 -5.16 -4.65 4.64
N MET A 154 -4.53 -5.82 4.54
CA MET A 154 -3.31 -6.06 3.76
C MET A 154 -3.59 -6.51 2.34
N ALA A 155 -4.76 -7.07 2.11
CA ALA A 155 -5.28 -7.49 0.82
C ALA A 155 -6.75 -7.15 0.73
N SER A 156 -7.31 -7.02 -0.46
CA SER A 156 -8.74 -6.90 -0.66
C SER A 156 -9.13 -7.41 -2.03
N PRO A 157 -10.24 -8.11 -2.15
CA PRO A 157 -10.83 -8.36 -3.47
C PRO A 157 -11.17 -7.02 -4.10
N ILE A 158 -11.12 -7.00 -5.41
CA ILE A 158 -11.41 -5.82 -6.21
C ILE A 158 -12.66 -6.06 -7.02
N GLY A 159 -13.44 -5.03 -7.20
CA GLY A 159 -14.68 -5.13 -7.94
C GLY A 159 -15.13 -3.80 -8.52
N ALA A 160 -16.33 -3.78 -9.01
CA ALA A 160 -16.98 -2.58 -9.47
C ALA A 160 -18.40 -2.45 -8.89
N LEU A 161 -18.92 -1.24 -8.91
CA LEU A 161 -20.25 -0.88 -8.44
C LEU A 161 -21.09 -0.41 -9.61
N VAL A 162 -22.37 -0.78 -9.57
CA VAL A 162 -23.41 -0.28 -10.49
C VAL A 162 -24.61 0.20 -9.68
N PRO A 163 -25.37 1.20 -10.16
CA PRO A 163 -26.62 1.60 -9.51
C PRO A 163 -27.62 0.44 -9.50
N LYS A 164 -28.24 0.18 -8.35
CA LYS A 164 -29.25 -0.87 -8.21
C LYS A 164 -30.42 -0.69 -9.17
N GLU A 165 -30.84 0.55 -9.40
CA GLU A 165 -31.92 0.85 -10.35
C GLU A 165 -31.65 0.37 -11.78
N HIS A 166 -30.38 0.28 -12.20
CA HIS A 166 -30.03 -0.24 -13.53
C HIS A 166 -30.20 -1.77 -13.60
N ILE A 167 -29.95 -2.46 -12.48
CA ILE A 167 -30.23 -3.89 -12.34
C ILE A 167 -31.74 -4.14 -12.38
N ASP A 168 -32.50 -3.37 -11.59
CA ASP A 168 -33.96 -3.48 -11.50
C ASP A 168 -34.64 -3.20 -12.85
N LYS A 169 -34.06 -2.33 -13.67
CA LYS A 169 -34.49 -2.06 -15.07
C LYS A 169 -34.05 -3.13 -16.08
N GLY A 170 -33.25 -4.10 -15.65
CA GLY A 170 -32.69 -5.13 -16.55
C GLY A 170 -31.63 -4.60 -17.52
N TRP A 171 -30.96 -3.49 -17.20
CA TRP A 171 -29.91 -2.90 -18.05
C TRP A 171 -28.61 -3.67 -17.98
N ILE A 172 -28.35 -4.37 -16.88
CA ILE A 172 -27.22 -5.28 -16.68
C ILE A 172 -27.66 -6.53 -15.95
N ASP A 173 -27.18 -7.70 -16.40
CA ASP A 173 -27.29 -8.97 -15.71
C ASP A 173 -26.08 -9.13 -14.79
N LEU A 174 -26.30 -8.96 -13.48
CA LEU A 174 -25.24 -9.02 -12.48
C LEU A 174 -24.62 -10.41 -12.35
N ASP A 175 -25.43 -11.47 -12.49
CA ASP A 175 -24.94 -12.86 -12.44
C ASP A 175 -24.02 -13.17 -13.63
N ALA A 176 -24.39 -12.68 -14.82
CA ALA A 176 -23.54 -12.80 -15.99
C ALA A 176 -22.24 -11.96 -15.85
N ALA A 177 -22.32 -10.74 -15.27
CA ALA A 177 -21.16 -9.92 -14.99
C ALA A 177 -20.20 -10.60 -14.01
N ASN A 178 -20.71 -11.19 -12.92
CA ASN A 178 -19.90 -11.94 -11.95
C ASN A 178 -19.19 -13.15 -12.59
N LYS A 179 -19.85 -13.84 -13.52
CA LYS A 179 -19.25 -15.00 -14.22
C LYS A 179 -18.07 -14.63 -15.12
N VAL A 180 -17.96 -13.39 -15.57
CA VAL A 180 -16.79 -12.90 -16.33
C VAL A 180 -15.52 -13.01 -15.51
N PHE A 181 -15.62 -12.76 -14.20
CA PHE A 181 -14.47 -12.62 -13.30
C PHE A 181 -14.37 -13.76 -12.27
N ASN A 182 -14.92 -14.94 -12.55
CA ASN A 182 -14.93 -16.05 -11.59
C ASN A 182 -13.59 -16.79 -11.44
N GLY A 183 -12.55 -16.38 -12.16
CA GLY A 183 -11.22 -17.00 -12.09
C GLY A 183 -11.07 -18.34 -12.81
N GLU A 184 -12.10 -18.83 -13.49
CA GLU A 184 -12.07 -20.16 -14.15
C GLU A 184 -11.43 -20.14 -15.53
N LYS A 185 -11.32 -18.98 -16.14
CA LYS A 185 -10.79 -18.83 -17.51
C LYS A 185 -10.05 -17.51 -17.72
N VAL A 186 -9.23 -17.49 -18.77
CA VAL A 186 -8.69 -16.23 -19.29
C VAL A 186 -9.82 -15.39 -19.85
N ILE A 187 -9.93 -14.13 -19.40
CA ILE A 187 -10.94 -13.17 -19.84
C ILE A 187 -10.58 -12.66 -21.23
N THR A 188 -11.54 -12.65 -22.14
CA THR A 188 -11.40 -12.19 -23.53
C THR A 188 -12.19 -10.89 -23.77
N LYS A 189 -12.00 -10.25 -24.92
CA LYS A 189 -12.78 -9.05 -25.26
C LYS A 189 -14.27 -9.32 -25.43
N GLU A 190 -14.65 -10.54 -25.84
CA GLU A 190 -16.03 -10.96 -25.97
C GLU A 190 -16.74 -10.96 -24.61
N ASP A 191 -16.03 -11.28 -23.54
CA ASP A 191 -16.59 -11.28 -22.18
C ASP A 191 -16.94 -9.85 -21.72
N TYR A 192 -16.26 -8.83 -22.23
CA TYR A 192 -16.58 -7.43 -21.92
C TYR A 192 -17.79 -6.86 -22.66
N LYS A 193 -18.38 -7.62 -23.57
CA LYS A 193 -19.57 -7.17 -24.30
C LYS A 193 -20.75 -6.87 -23.38
N ILE A 194 -20.89 -7.58 -22.26
CA ILE A 194 -21.93 -7.33 -21.27
C ILE A 194 -21.85 -5.89 -20.72
N PHE A 195 -20.64 -5.38 -20.50
CA PHE A 195 -20.45 -4.01 -20.02
C PHE A 195 -20.62 -2.98 -21.12
N GLU A 196 -20.26 -3.31 -22.34
CA GLU A 196 -20.52 -2.45 -23.51
C GLU A 196 -22.02 -2.27 -23.74
N ASP A 197 -22.77 -3.36 -23.72
CA ASP A 197 -24.23 -3.35 -23.92
C ASP A 197 -24.91 -2.57 -22.78
N TYR A 198 -24.47 -2.76 -21.55
CA TYR A 198 -24.90 -1.99 -20.39
C TYR A 198 -24.64 -0.49 -20.55
N LEU A 199 -23.39 -0.09 -20.81
CA LEU A 199 -23.01 1.32 -20.96
C LEU A 199 -23.70 1.99 -22.14
N THR A 200 -23.88 1.27 -23.25
CA THR A 200 -24.66 1.74 -24.41
C THR A 200 -26.11 1.98 -24.04
N THR A 201 -26.69 1.13 -23.18
CA THR A 201 -28.06 1.27 -22.70
C THR A 201 -28.20 2.49 -21.78
N VAL A 202 -27.25 2.71 -20.90
CA VAL A 202 -27.20 3.90 -20.02
C VAL A 202 -27.12 5.17 -20.86
N LEU A 203 -26.22 5.23 -21.86
CA LEU A 203 -26.07 6.38 -22.77
C LEU A 203 -27.35 6.74 -23.52
N LYS A 204 -28.19 5.74 -23.84
CA LYS A 204 -29.46 5.97 -24.58
C LYS A 204 -30.60 6.44 -23.67
N ASN A 205 -30.59 6.06 -22.42
CA ASN A 205 -31.78 6.20 -21.55
C ASN A 205 -31.60 7.29 -20.48
N GLU A 206 -30.39 7.73 -20.18
CA GLU A 206 -30.13 8.78 -19.21
C GLU A 206 -29.90 10.12 -19.85
N LYS A 207 -30.46 11.18 -19.27
CA LYS A 207 -30.35 12.55 -19.80
C LYS A 207 -28.94 13.11 -19.67
N ASN A 208 -28.26 12.80 -18.56
CA ASN A 208 -26.84 13.09 -18.32
C ASN A 208 -26.18 11.73 -18.02
N PRO A 209 -25.83 10.96 -19.06
CA PRO A 209 -25.42 9.60 -18.84
C PRO A 209 -24.11 9.58 -18.06
N PRO A 210 -24.07 8.86 -16.93
CA PRO A 210 -22.84 8.64 -16.20
C PRO A 210 -21.81 7.91 -17.06
N ARG A 211 -20.53 8.11 -16.78
CA ARG A 211 -19.40 7.60 -17.56
C ARG A 211 -18.80 6.35 -16.94
N VAL A 212 -18.00 5.63 -17.73
CA VAL A 212 -17.13 4.59 -17.19
C VAL A 212 -15.91 5.23 -16.53
N SER A 213 -15.53 4.79 -15.33
CA SER A 213 -14.37 5.33 -14.63
C SER A 213 -13.06 4.91 -15.30
N LYS A 214 -12.05 5.78 -15.27
CA LYS A 214 -10.69 5.46 -15.71
C LYS A 214 -10.11 4.27 -14.92
N GLN A 215 -10.44 4.17 -13.63
CA GLN A 215 -10.01 3.06 -12.80
C GLN A 215 -10.63 1.74 -13.27
N PHE A 216 -11.90 1.72 -13.69
CA PHE A 216 -12.49 0.51 -14.29
C PHE A 216 -11.79 0.15 -15.62
N LEU A 217 -11.50 1.11 -16.49
CA LEU A 217 -10.77 0.84 -17.72
C LEU A 217 -9.40 0.21 -17.45
N THR A 218 -8.66 0.72 -16.47
CA THR A 218 -7.32 0.21 -16.17
C THR A 218 -7.36 -1.05 -15.33
N ARG A 219 -8.07 -1.06 -14.21
CA ARG A 219 -8.06 -2.16 -13.24
C ARG A 219 -9.12 -3.22 -13.52
N GLY A 220 -10.30 -2.83 -14.00
CA GLY A 220 -11.36 -3.74 -14.38
C GLY A 220 -11.11 -4.41 -15.74
N ILE A 221 -10.42 -3.77 -16.68
CA ILE A 221 -10.20 -4.32 -18.03
C ILE A 221 -8.71 -4.64 -18.26
N LYS A 222 -7.85 -3.63 -18.32
CA LYS A 222 -6.43 -3.80 -18.71
C LYS A 222 -5.66 -4.79 -17.84
N TRP A 223 -6.01 -4.85 -16.55
CA TRP A 223 -5.35 -5.74 -15.59
C TRP A 223 -5.90 -7.16 -15.57
N ASN A 224 -7.00 -7.42 -16.27
CA ASN A 224 -7.64 -8.72 -16.29
C ASN A 224 -7.65 -9.38 -17.67
N ILE A 225 -7.83 -8.61 -18.75
CA ILE A 225 -8.01 -9.16 -20.09
C ILE A 225 -6.75 -9.88 -20.61
N GLY A 226 -6.92 -11.07 -21.13
CA GLY A 226 -5.85 -11.85 -21.75
C GLY A 226 -4.75 -12.29 -20.78
N LEU A 227 -4.98 -12.16 -19.48
CA LEU A 227 -4.04 -12.49 -18.42
C LEU A 227 -4.43 -13.83 -17.76
N PRO A 228 -3.50 -14.46 -17.03
CA PRO A 228 -3.82 -15.66 -16.26
C PRO A 228 -5.01 -15.44 -15.34
N ALA A 229 -5.90 -16.43 -15.24
CA ALA A 229 -7.03 -16.39 -14.32
C ALA A 229 -6.61 -16.23 -12.86
N GLU A 230 -5.42 -16.75 -12.52
CA GLU A 230 -4.81 -16.63 -11.18
C GLU A 230 -4.25 -15.22 -10.90
N GLY A 231 -4.42 -14.30 -11.84
CA GLY A 231 -3.89 -12.95 -11.69
C GLY A 231 -2.37 -12.85 -11.88
N ARG A 232 -1.85 -11.65 -11.73
CA ARG A 232 -0.42 -11.36 -11.85
C ARG A 232 0.05 -10.29 -10.88
N GLU A 233 1.33 -10.34 -10.58
CA GLU A 233 2.01 -9.29 -9.83
C GLU A 233 3.14 -8.68 -10.66
N ILE A 234 3.16 -7.36 -10.76
CA ILE A 234 4.22 -6.62 -11.49
C ILE A 234 5.41 -6.44 -10.56
N ILE A 235 6.57 -6.94 -10.96
CA ILE A 235 7.85 -6.70 -10.29
C ILE A 235 8.36 -5.31 -10.67
N THR A 236 8.62 -5.10 -11.95
CA THR A 236 8.97 -3.79 -12.52
C THR A 236 8.68 -3.81 -14.03
N CYS A 237 8.30 -2.68 -14.60
CA CYS A 237 8.06 -2.54 -16.04
C CYS A 237 7.15 -3.65 -16.61
N ASN A 238 7.71 -4.46 -17.52
CA ASN A 238 7.05 -5.62 -18.14
C ASN A 238 7.35 -6.96 -17.44
N ALA A 239 8.21 -6.98 -16.42
CA ALA A 239 8.53 -8.19 -15.67
C ALA A 239 7.44 -8.49 -14.63
N VAL A 240 6.76 -9.61 -14.76
CA VAL A 240 5.64 -10.03 -13.90
C VAL A 240 5.78 -11.48 -13.46
N VAL A 241 5.17 -11.83 -12.35
CA VAL A 241 4.93 -13.22 -11.91
C VAL A 241 3.44 -13.51 -11.88
N LYS A 242 3.07 -14.78 -12.00
CA LYS A 242 1.69 -15.24 -11.74
C LYS A 242 1.47 -15.35 -10.25
N VAL A 243 0.34 -14.85 -9.77
CA VAL A 243 -0.09 -15.06 -8.39
C VAL A 243 -0.30 -16.57 -8.18
N GLY A 244 0.22 -17.11 -7.07
CA GLY A 244 0.13 -18.55 -6.78
C GLY A 244 1.18 -19.44 -7.46
N ASP A 245 1.96 -18.95 -8.42
CA ASP A 245 3.08 -19.71 -9.00
C ASP A 245 4.28 -19.75 -8.05
N LYS A 246 4.40 -20.82 -7.28
CA LYS A 246 5.49 -21.02 -6.32
C LYS A 246 6.87 -21.11 -6.97
N SER A 247 6.96 -21.30 -8.29
CA SER A 247 8.24 -21.29 -9.00
C SER A 247 8.83 -19.89 -9.14
N CYS A 248 8.02 -18.84 -8.92
CA CYS A 248 8.36 -17.45 -9.14
C CYS A 248 8.95 -17.19 -10.53
N LYS A 249 8.44 -17.91 -11.56
CA LYS A 249 8.84 -17.67 -12.94
C LYS A 249 8.45 -16.25 -13.35
N VAL A 250 9.43 -15.50 -13.88
CA VAL A 250 9.19 -14.16 -14.41
C VAL A 250 8.75 -14.26 -15.88
N TYR A 251 7.67 -13.60 -16.19
CA TYR A 251 7.09 -13.51 -17.54
C TYR A 251 7.25 -12.10 -18.09
N ASP A 252 7.28 -11.99 -19.40
CA ASP A 252 7.20 -10.71 -20.10
C ASP A 252 5.73 -10.35 -20.39
N LEU A 253 5.23 -9.32 -19.74
CA LEU A 253 3.85 -8.86 -19.95
C LEU A 253 3.55 -8.50 -21.43
N ILE A 254 4.57 -8.10 -22.19
CA ILE A 254 4.40 -7.68 -23.59
C ILE A 254 4.31 -8.90 -24.51
N ASN A 255 5.18 -9.91 -24.30
CA ASN A 255 5.36 -11.00 -25.23
C ASN A 255 4.61 -12.29 -24.83
N ASP A 256 4.47 -12.54 -23.51
CA ASP A 256 3.90 -13.78 -23.01
C ASP A 256 2.36 -13.75 -22.87
N PHE A 257 1.76 -12.55 -22.93
CA PHE A 257 0.31 -12.35 -22.78
C PHE A 257 -0.30 -11.54 -23.94
N PRO A 258 -0.32 -12.09 -25.16
CA PRO A 258 -0.79 -11.35 -26.36
C PRO A 258 -2.25 -10.92 -26.25
N GLY A 259 -3.11 -11.67 -25.54
CA GLY A 259 -4.51 -11.30 -25.30
C GLY A 259 -4.70 -10.02 -24.51
N ASN A 260 -3.66 -9.54 -23.79
CA ASN A 260 -3.74 -8.26 -23.10
C ASN A 260 -3.85 -7.06 -24.07
N TYR A 261 -3.47 -7.23 -25.33
CA TYR A 261 -3.62 -6.20 -26.35
C TYR A 261 -5.07 -5.97 -26.77
N ASP A 262 -5.96 -6.90 -26.53
CA ASP A 262 -7.40 -6.75 -26.79
C ASP A 262 -8.01 -5.59 -25.97
N TYR A 263 -7.34 -5.17 -24.89
CA TYR A 263 -7.67 -3.95 -24.16
C TYR A 263 -7.76 -2.73 -25.08
N TYR A 264 -6.83 -2.59 -25.99
CA TYR A 264 -6.77 -1.43 -26.90
C TYR A 264 -7.87 -1.49 -27.96
N ASP A 265 -8.32 -2.68 -28.37
CA ASP A 265 -9.49 -2.86 -29.22
C ASP A 265 -10.75 -2.35 -28.49
N ILE A 266 -10.92 -2.70 -27.21
CA ILE A 266 -12.07 -2.28 -26.39
C ILE A 266 -12.08 -0.77 -26.20
N VAL A 267 -11.00 -0.17 -25.68
CA VAL A 267 -11.00 1.26 -25.38
C VAL A 267 -11.12 2.13 -26.62
N ASN A 268 -10.56 1.72 -27.77
CA ASN A 268 -10.73 2.44 -29.03
C ASN A 268 -12.18 2.36 -29.52
N ASP A 269 -12.81 1.20 -29.46
CA ASP A 269 -14.21 1.02 -29.85
C ASP A 269 -15.13 1.82 -28.91
N TRP A 270 -14.94 1.73 -27.59
CA TRP A 270 -15.73 2.48 -26.63
C TRP A 270 -15.55 4.00 -26.74
N TYR A 271 -14.34 4.47 -27.06
CA TYR A 271 -14.12 5.89 -27.35
C TYR A 271 -14.91 6.35 -28.58
N ASN A 272 -14.88 5.57 -29.67
CA ASN A 272 -15.61 5.88 -30.90
C ASN A 272 -17.13 5.85 -30.70
N LYS A 273 -17.64 4.95 -29.86
CA LYS A 273 -19.07 4.85 -29.48
C LYS A 273 -19.50 5.94 -28.48
N GLY A 274 -18.57 6.74 -27.96
CA GLY A 274 -18.85 7.77 -26.95
C GLY A 274 -19.09 7.23 -25.55
N ILE A 275 -18.79 5.96 -25.29
CA ILE A 275 -18.80 5.35 -23.95
C ILE A 275 -17.69 5.99 -23.11
N ILE A 276 -16.50 6.13 -23.66
CA ILE A 276 -15.42 6.90 -23.05
C ILE A 276 -15.58 8.37 -23.44
N ARG A 277 -15.47 9.27 -22.47
CA ARG A 277 -15.62 10.70 -22.71
C ARG A 277 -14.51 11.25 -23.61
N LYS A 278 -14.85 12.24 -24.44
CA LYS A 278 -13.94 12.77 -25.47
C LYS A 278 -12.76 13.57 -24.91
N ASP A 279 -12.91 14.14 -23.73
CA ASP A 279 -11.91 14.97 -23.04
C ASP A 279 -11.04 14.17 -22.03
N ILE A 280 -11.01 12.83 -22.12
CA ILE A 280 -10.29 11.97 -21.15
C ILE A 280 -8.79 12.26 -21.08
N LEU A 281 -8.16 12.77 -22.13
CA LEU A 281 -6.75 13.18 -22.11
C LEU A 281 -6.52 14.56 -21.52
N GLU A 282 -7.50 15.46 -21.67
CA GLU A 282 -7.43 16.84 -21.19
C GLU A 282 -7.75 16.92 -19.69
N ASN A 283 -8.67 16.06 -19.24
CA ASN A 283 -9.10 15.95 -17.86
C ASN A 283 -8.90 14.50 -17.35
N PRO A 284 -7.66 14.06 -17.14
CA PRO A 284 -7.38 12.68 -16.73
C PRO A 284 -7.76 12.39 -15.28
N GLU A 285 -7.94 13.43 -14.46
CA GLU A 285 -8.33 13.28 -13.07
C GLU A 285 -9.82 12.98 -12.96
N GLU A 286 -10.14 11.90 -12.28
CA GLU A 286 -11.51 11.56 -11.93
C GLU A 286 -11.93 12.43 -10.76
N THR A 287 -12.82 13.39 -11.00
CA THR A 287 -13.57 13.98 -9.93
C THR A 287 -14.60 12.95 -9.47
N GLU A 288 -14.51 12.54 -8.21
CA GLU A 288 -15.52 11.69 -7.59
C GLU A 288 -16.87 12.40 -7.59
N GLY A 289 -17.85 11.83 -8.29
CA GLY A 289 -19.18 12.41 -8.40
C GLY A 289 -20.18 11.46 -9.07
N ASP A 290 -21.40 11.92 -9.28
CA ASP A 290 -22.53 11.17 -9.83
C ASP A 290 -22.34 10.74 -11.31
N ASP A 291 -21.18 11.02 -11.91
CA ASP A 291 -20.92 10.91 -13.34
C ASP A 291 -20.47 9.52 -13.79
N TYR A 292 -20.39 8.53 -12.89
CA TYR A 292 -19.86 7.20 -13.21
C TYR A 292 -20.84 6.09 -12.87
N VAL A 293 -20.86 5.05 -13.73
CA VAL A 293 -21.72 3.87 -13.57
C VAL A 293 -20.98 2.56 -13.45
N LEU A 294 -19.70 2.53 -13.72
CA LEU A 294 -18.82 1.40 -13.44
C LEU A 294 -17.65 1.91 -12.60
N TRP A 295 -17.84 1.84 -11.31
CA TRP A 295 -16.88 2.32 -10.34
C TRP A 295 -16.03 1.17 -9.84
N TRP A 296 -14.75 1.29 -9.95
CA TRP A 296 -13.83 0.35 -9.34
C TRP A 296 -13.70 0.60 -7.85
N CYS A 297 -13.73 -0.47 -7.03
CA CYS A 297 -13.63 -0.34 -5.59
C CYS A 297 -13.01 -1.59 -4.95
N GLN A 298 -12.63 -1.44 -3.70
CA GLN A 298 -12.31 -2.58 -2.84
C GLN A 298 -13.61 -3.26 -2.43
N MET A 299 -13.71 -4.56 -2.73
CA MET A 299 -14.87 -5.38 -2.49
C MET A 299 -14.88 -5.93 -1.07
N LEU A 300 -15.22 -5.07 -0.12
CA LEU A 300 -15.41 -5.44 1.28
C LEU A 300 -16.90 -5.56 1.59
N LYS A 301 -17.25 -6.45 2.51
CA LYS A 301 -18.63 -6.56 2.99
C LYS A 301 -19.12 -5.20 3.48
N GLY A 302 -20.23 -4.72 2.93
CA GLY A 302 -20.81 -3.40 3.26
C GLY A 302 -20.21 -2.23 2.48
N ALA A 303 -19.31 -2.46 1.52
CA ALA A 303 -18.77 -1.40 0.67
C ALA A 303 -19.88 -0.64 -0.07
N GLU A 304 -20.92 -1.34 -0.51
CA GLU A 304 -22.09 -0.78 -1.19
C GLU A 304 -22.75 0.34 -0.38
N ASN A 305 -22.87 0.16 0.95
CA ASN A 305 -23.52 1.13 1.84
C ASN A 305 -22.70 2.44 1.93
N SER A 306 -21.37 2.32 2.00
CA SER A 306 -20.49 3.48 2.02
C SER A 306 -20.60 4.28 0.72
N TYR A 307 -20.59 3.60 -0.43
CA TYR A 307 -20.75 4.25 -1.73
C TYR A 307 -22.18 4.77 -1.96
N ALA A 308 -23.21 4.04 -1.51
CA ALA A 308 -24.59 4.52 -1.57
C ALA A 308 -24.78 5.85 -0.83
N SER A 309 -24.21 5.95 0.37
CA SER A 309 -24.22 7.21 1.14
C SER A 309 -23.50 8.34 0.41
N ARG A 310 -22.35 8.04 -0.21
CA ARG A 310 -21.52 9.03 -0.91
C ARG A 310 -22.19 9.57 -2.18
N TYR A 311 -22.84 8.71 -2.94
CA TYR A 311 -23.47 9.06 -4.22
C TYR A 311 -24.97 9.26 -4.15
N SER A 312 -25.57 9.18 -2.96
CA SER A 312 -27.02 9.32 -2.75
C SER A 312 -27.86 8.39 -3.67
N ARG A 313 -27.31 7.20 -3.99
CA ARG A 313 -27.99 6.18 -4.79
C ARG A 313 -27.65 4.79 -4.20
N GLU A 314 -28.63 3.88 -4.24
CA GLU A 314 -28.40 2.49 -3.90
C GLU A 314 -27.47 1.83 -4.94
N MET A 315 -26.40 1.20 -4.47
CA MET A 315 -25.37 0.59 -5.32
C MET A 315 -25.34 -0.92 -5.08
N VAL A 316 -24.94 -1.66 -6.10
CA VAL A 316 -24.67 -3.10 -6.03
C VAL A 316 -23.30 -3.36 -6.61
N SER A 317 -22.56 -4.26 -5.97
CA SER A 317 -21.18 -4.58 -6.33
C SER A 317 -21.08 -5.94 -7.03
N PHE A 318 -20.03 -6.08 -7.83
CA PHE A 318 -19.61 -7.37 -8.38
C PHE A 318 -18.07 -7.46 -8.38
N THR A 319 -17.54 -8.66 -8.17
CA THR A 319 -16.12 -8.92 -8.13
C THR A 319 -15.49 -8.85 -9.51
N THR A 320 -14.33 -8.17 -9.64
CA THR A 320 -13.52 -8.17 -10.86
C THR A 320 -12.19 -8.90 -10.68
N ASP A 321 -11.85 -9.26 -9.44
CA ASP A 321 -10.67 -10.02 -9.09
C ASP A 321 -11.05 -10.96 -7.93
N PRO A 322 -11.31 -12.24 -8.21
CA PRO A 322 -11.73 -13.21 -7.21
C PRO A 322 -10.59 -13.66 -6.30
N GLU A 323 -9.33 -13.50 -6.75
CA GLU A 323 -8.16 -13.92 -6.01
C GLU A 323 -7.68 -12.77 -5.10
N ILE A 324 -7.57 -13.07 -3.80
CA ILE A 324 -7.02 -12.13 -2.82
C ILE A 324 -5.56 -12.51 -2.57
N PHE A 325 -4.63 -11.61 -2.84
CA PHE A 325 -3.23 -11.85 -2.55
C PHE A 325 -2.56 -10.66 -1.86
N VAL A 326 -1.48 -10.95 -1.14
CA VAL A 326 -0.62 -9.94 -0.52
C VAL A 326 0.61 -9.75 -1.38
N SER A 327 0.78 -8.53 -1.90
CA SER A 327 1.95 -8.17 -2.71
C SER A 327 3.24 -8.18 -1.87
N TYR A 328 4.33 -8.67 -2.46
CA TYR A 328 5.66 -8.60 -1.84
C TYR A 328 6.19 -7.16 -1.71
N LYS A 329 5.61 -6.20 -2.43
CA LYS A 329 6.03 -4.78 -2.38
C LYS A 329 5.73 -4.10 -1.05
N GLY A 330 5.16 -4.84 -0.14
CA GLY A 330 4.97 -4.42 1.23
C GLY A 330 3.67 -3.69 1.51
N SER A 331 3.51 -3.34 2.76
CA SER A 331 2.45 -2.47 3.22
C SER A 331 2.72 -1.03 2.78
N SER A 332 1.66 -0.32 2.46
CA SER A 332 1.74 1.14 2.21
C SER A 332 2.04 1.94 3.48
N THR A 333 1.98 1.30 4.65
CA THR A 333 2.25 1.93 5.95
C THR A 333 3.00 0.99 6.87
N ASN A 334 4.13 1.47 7.37
CA ASN A 334 5.00 0.74 8.29
C ASN A 334 5.51 1.69 9.36
N THR A 335 6.05 1.15 10.45
CA THR A 335 6.69 1.93 11.51
C THR A 335 8.10 1.38 11.78
N ALA A 336 9.09 2.24 11.72
CA ALA A 336 10.49 1.89 11.89
C ALA A 336 11.10 2.56 13.12
N ILE A 337 12.13 1.93 13.71
CA ILE A 337 13.03 2.58 14.65
C ILE A 337 14.16 3.21 13.83
N THR A 338 14.41 4.48 14.06
CA THR A 338 15.42 5.21 13.30
C THR A 338 16.85 4.81 13.72
N SER A 339 17.79 4.98 12.81
CA SER A 339 19.22 4.75 13.14
C SER A 339 19.75 5.74 14.19
N GLN A 340 19.06 6.87 14.39
CA GLN A 340 19.42 7.91 15.35
C GLN A 340 18.92 7.62 16.78
N SER A 341 17.96 6.67 16.94
CA SER A 341 17.40 6.37 18.25
C SER A 341 18.48 6.00 19.27
N LYS A 342 18.40 6.62 20.43
CA LYS A 342 19.28 6.36 21.57
C LYS A 342 18.73 5.24 22.47
N HIS A 343 17.42 4.96 22.36
CA HIS A 343 16.70 3.99 23.17
C HIS A 343 15.91 2.99 22.31
N PRO A 344 16.57 2.28 21.37
CA PRO A 344 15.88 1.40 20.42
C PRO A 344 15.18 0.22 21.07
N ASP A 345 15.68 -0.25 22.20
CA ASP A 345 15.06 -1.29 23.04
C ASP A 345 13.73 -0.81 23.65
N ARG A 346 13.70 0.42 24.18
CA ARG A 346 12.50 1.04 24.75
C ARG A 346 11.48 1.38 23.65
N ALA A 347 11.96 1.85 22.50
CA ALA A 347 11.12 2.08 21.31
C ALA A 347 10.49 0.75 20.84
N MET A 348 11.24 -0.35 20.82
CA MET A 348 10.69 -1.65 20.42
C MET A 348 9.66 -2.19 21.43
N GLN A 349 9.86 -2.00 22.73
CA GLN A 349 8.87 -2.36 23.76
C GLN A 349 7.57 -1.59 23.55
N LEU A 350 7.64 -0.29 23.24
CA LEU A 350 6.46 0.51 22.91
C LEU A 350 5.77 -0.01 21.64
N LEU A 351 6.54 -0.29 20.58
CA LEU A 351 5.98 -0.81 19.32
C LEU A 351 5.33 -2.19 19.50
N ASN A 352 5.87 -3.04 20.38
CA ASN A 352 5.21 -4.30 20.74
C ASN A 352 3.84 -4.09 21.41
N LEU A 353 3.70 -3.08 22.27
CA LEU A 353 2.42 -2.71 22.85
C LEU A 353 1.46 -2.18 21.78
N MET A 354 1.90 -1.22 20.94
CA MET A 354 1.06 -0.62 19.91
C MET A 354 0.62 -1.59 18.80
N ASN A 355 1.24 -2.77 18.73
CA ASN A 355 0.92 -3.82 17.77
C ASN A 355 0.42 -5.12 18.43
N SER A 356 -0.14 -5.04 19.64
CA SER A 356 -0.72 -6.19 20.35
C SER A 356 -1.94 -5.79 21.17
N LYS A 357 -2.84 -6.74 21.40
CA LYS A 357 -4.05 -6.56 22.22
C LYS A 357 -3.75 -6.05 23.63
N LYS A 358 -2.57 -6.40 24.18
CA LYS A 358 -2.14 -5.91 25.47
C LYS A 358 -2.08 -4.37 25.51
N GLY A 359 -1.63 -3.73 24.45
CA GLY A 359 -1.53 -2.28 24.35
C GLY A 359 -2.70 -1.61 23.63
N ALA A 360 -3.78 -2.34 23.31
CA ALA A 360 -4.95 -1.78 22.64
C ALA A 360 -5.53 -0.51 23.30
N PRO A 361 -5.57 -0.37 24.66
CA PRO A 361 -6.01 0.88 25.27
C PRO A 361 -5.12 2.09 24.93
N LEU A 362 -3.80 1.88 24.81
CA LEU A 362 -2.85 2.91 24.39
C LEU A 362 -3.10 3.31 22.92
N LEU A 363 -3.24 2.32 22.05
CA LEU A 363 -3.49 2.55 20.62
C LEU A 363 -4.83 3.26 20.39
N ASN A 364 -5.89 2.83 21.11
CA ASN A 364 -7.21 3.48 21.02
C ASN A 364 -7.17 4.93 21.50
N MET A 365 -6.46 5.25 22.59
CA MET A 365 -6.31 6.62 23.06
C MET A 365 -5.52 7.47 22.06
N ALA A 366 -4.39 6.94 21.54
CA ALA A 366 -3.61 7.64 20.53
C ALA A 366 -4.39 7.90 19.23
N THR A 367 -5.32 7.01 18.88
CA THR A 367 -6.14 7.10 17.67
C THR A 367 -7.39 7.96 17.88
N TYR A 368 -8.20 7.64 18.89
CA TYR A 368 -9.56 8.17 19.05
C TYR A 368 -9.69 9.22 20.15
N GLY A 369 -8.68 9.37 21.01
CA GLY A 369 -8.68 10.32 22.10
C GLY A 369 -9.38 9.79 23.35
N ILE A 370 -10.20 10.65 23.98
CA ILE A 370 -10.79 10.44 25.32
C ILE A 370 -12.28 10.17 25.22
N GLU A 371 -12.74 9.07 25.86
CA GLU A 371 -14.14 8.73 26.00
C GLU A 371 -14.94 9.88 26.67
N GLY A 372 -16.13 10.15 26.19
CA GLY A 372 -17.00 11.22 26.65
C GLY A 372 -16.65 12.62 26.12
N LYS A 373 -15.46 12.78 25.51
CA LYS A 373 -15.04 14.03 24.87
C LYS A 373 -14.95 13.94 23.36
N HIS A 374 -14.33 12.89 22.83
CA HIS A 374 -14.14 12.69 21.40
C HIS A 374 -15.03 11.60 20.82
N TYR A 375 -15.33 10.60 21.64
CA TYR A 375 -16.21 9.48 21.28
C TYR A 375 -17.01 9.00 22.48
N LYS A 376 -18.04 8.21 22.22
CA LYS A 376 -18.75 7.40 23.21
C LYS A 376 -18.68 5.93 22.81
N LYS A 377 -18.64 5.03 23.78
CA LYS A 377 -18.79 3.60 23.52
C LYS A 377 -20.24 3.25 23.14
N THR A 378 -20.38 2.41 22.12
CA THR A 378 -21.66 1.84 21.67
C THR A 378 -21.72 0.33 21.92
N GLY A 379 -20.59 -0.29 22.25
CA GLY A 379 -20.42 -1.69 22.61
C GLY A 379 -19.06 -1.92 23.26
N GLU A 380 -18.69 -3.17 23.49
CA GLU A 380 -17.42 -3.52 24.11
C GLU A 380 -16.23 -3.03 23.26
N ASN A 381 -16.31 -3.26 21.94
CA ASN A 381 -15.24 -2.92 20.98
C ASN A 381 -15.73 -1.95 19.89
N SER A 382 -16.77 -1.17 20.14
CA SER A 382 -17.33 -0.23 19.18
C SER A 382 -17.57 1.14 19.78
N ILE A 383 -17.39 2.17 18.94
CA ILE A 383 -17.52 3.57 19.32
C ILE A 383 -18.30 4.37 18.27
N GLU A 384 -18.83 5.50 18.70
CA GLU A 384 -19.40 6.55 17.86
C GLU A 384 -18.73 7.88 18.17
N PHE A 385 -18.26 8.60 17.14
CA PHE A 385 -17.65 9.92 17.32
C PHE A 385 -18.70 10.94 17.75
N LEU A 386 -18.30 11.85 18.64
CA LEU A 386 -19.16 12.93 19.11
C LEU A 386 -19.17 14.16 18.19
N GLY A 387 -18.20 14.23 17.26
CA GLY A 387 -18.12 15.22 16.19
C GLY A 387 -18.77 14.76 14.88
N LYS A 388 -18.84 15.65 13.91
CA LYS A 388 -19.37 15.35 12.56
C LYS A 388 -18.30 14.97 11.57
N GLU A 389 -17.04 15.20 11.89
CA GLU A 389 -15.91 15.03 11.03
C GLU A 389 -15.41 13.58 11.05
N THR A 390 -14.81 13.16 9.94
CA THR A 390 -14.18 11.85 9.80
C THR A 390 -12.78 11.83 10.40
N ILE A 391 -12.31 10.68 10.89
CA ILE A 391 -10.91 10.49 11.33
C ILE A 391 -9.94 10.94 10.25
N GLY A 392 -8.81 11.53 10.68
CA GLY A 392 -7.80 12.06 9.77
C GLY A 392 -8.14 13.41 9.15
N SER A 393 -9.27 14.02 9.51
CA SER A 393 -9.63 15.37 9.08
C SER A 393 -8.91 16.42 9.93
N ALA A 394 -8.27 17.40 9.27
CA ALA A 394 -7.64 18.54 9.92
C ALA A 394 -8.65 19.45 10.66
N ASN A 395 -9.96 19.28 10.41
CA ASN A 395 -11.03 20.03 11.06
C ASN A 395 -11.51 19.39 12.37
N ASN A 396 -11.03 18.17 12.69
CA ASN A 396 -11.37 17.51 13.95
C ASN A 396 -10.63 18.15 15.13
N LYS A 397 -11.26 18.09 16.30
CA LYS A 397 -10.57 18.42 17.55
C LYS A 397 -9.51 17.39 17.88
N TYR A 398 -9.78 16.10 17.63
CA TYR A 398 -8.86 14.98 17.76
C TYR A 398 -9.34 13.78 16.93
N GLY A 399 -8.38 12.99 16.42
CA GLY A 399 -8.61 11.74 15.70
C GLY A 399 -7.53 11.53 14.64
N TYR A 400 -6.71 10.50 14.86
CA TYR A 400 -5.65 10.11 13.95
C TYR A 400 -5.95 8.76 13.31
N GLU A 401 -5.38 8.52 12.15
CA GLU A 401 -5.55 7.26 11.43
C GLU A 401 -4.88 6.11 12.19
N ASN A 402 -5.66 5.08 12.53
CA ASN A 402 -5.19 3.91 13.27
C ASN A 402 -4.09 3.14 12.52
N TRP A 403 -4.17 3.11 11.20
CA TRP A 403 -3.18 2.46 10.33
C TRP A 403 -1.82 3.19 10.28
N ALA A 404 -1.70 4.37 10.85
CA ALA A 404 -0.42 5.09 10.97
C ALA A 404 0.32 4.81 12.29
N LEU A 405 -0.35 4.24 13.30
CA LEU A 405 0.15 4.15 14.66
C LEU A 405 0.39 2.73 15.19
N GLY A 406 -0.08 1.71 14.50
CA GLY A 406 0.10 0.33 14.96
C GLY A 406 -0.85 -0.66 14.30
N ASN A 407 -1.24 -1.72 15.04
CA ASN A 407 -2.20 -2.72 14.59
C ASN A 407 -3.62 -2.14 14.57
N ALA A 408 -4.08 -1.69 13.40
CA ALA A 408 -5.41 -1.11 13.24
C ALA A 408 -6.54 -2.07 13.62
N LEU A 409 -6.30 -3.39 13.59
CA LEU A 409 -7.32 -4.41 13.91
C LEU A 409 -7.49 -4.62 15.42
N ASP A 410 -6.61 -4.04 16.25
CA ASP A 410 -6.77 -3.99 17.71
C ASP A 410 -7.47 -2.69 18.20
N THR A 411 -7.88 -1.83 17.27
CA THR A 411 -8.63 -0.61 17.62
C THR A 411 -10.14 -0.86 17.67
N TYR A 412 -10.87 0.06 18.29
CA TYR A 412 -12.34 0.03 18.25
C TYR A 412 -12.85 0.11 16.80
N THR A 413 -13.94 -0.59 16.52
CA THR A 413 -14.76 -0.33 15.32
C THR A 413 -15.57 0.95 15.51
N THR A 414 -15.83 1.64 14.42
CA THR A 414 -16.55 2.91 14.43
C THR A 414 -17.97 2.73 13.87
N GLN A 415 -18.81 3.74 14.00
CA GLN A 415 -20.16 3.75 13.40
C GLN A 415 -20.19 3.53 11.87
N TYR A 416 -19.03 3.62 11.21
CA TYR A 416 -18.90 3.36 9.77
C TYR A 416 -18.61 1.90 9.43
N ASN A 417 -18.31 1.07 10.44
CA ASN A 417 -18.01 -0.34 10.29
C ASN A 417 -19.20 -1.18 10.78
N PHE A 418 -19.36 -2.37 10.25
CA PHE A 418 -20.29 -3.35 10.83
C PHE A 418 -19.65 -4.07 12.03
N ASP A 419 -20.49 -4.63 12.90
CA ASP A 419 -20.01 -5.41 14.04
C ASP A 419 -19.17 -6.61 13.61
N GLY A 420 -17.97 -6.75 14.20
CA GLY A 420 -17.01 -7.78 13.81
C GLY A 420 -16.11 -7.42 12.62
N TRP A 421 -16.07 -6.14 12.21
CA TRP A 421 -15.21 -5.67 11.11
C TRP A 421 -13.75 -6.10 11.24
N ASN A 422 -13.11 -5.86 12.38
CA ASN A 422 -11.70 -6.17 12.58
C ASN A 422 -11.43 -7.68 12.45
N GLU A 423 -12.32 -8.50 13.01
CA GLU A 423 -12.25 -9.96 12.88
C GLU A 423 -12.46 -10.43 11.45
N TYR A 424 -13.39 -9.80 10.72
CA TYR A 424 -13.61 -10.07 9.30
C TYR A 424 -12.37 -9.76 8.47
N ILE A 425 -11.74 -8.59 8.67
CA ILE A 425 -10.50 -8.23 7.96
C ILE A 425 -9.37 -9.20 8.29
N ASP A 426 -9.18 -9.55 9.57
CA ASP A 426 -8.12 -10.49 9.96
C ASP A 426 -8.38 -11.89 9.38
N LYS A 427 -9.54 -12.48 9.66
CA LYS A 427 -9.78 -13.90 9.41
C LYS A 427 -10.26 -14.21 7.99
N GLU A 428 -11.11 -13.34 7.42
CA GLU A 428 -11.72 -13.60 6.13
C GLU A 428 -10.95 -12.99 4.96
N ILE A 429 -10.19 -11.91 5.21
CA ILE A 429 -9.40 -11.23 4.19
C ILE A 429 -7.91 -11.57 4.34
N ASN A 430 -7.25 -11.07 5.38
CA ASN A 430 -5.79 -11.14 5.46
C ASN A 430 -5.24 -12.56 5.59
N ARG A 431 -5.80 -13.38 6.48
CA ARG A 431 -5.31 -14.76 6.70
C ARG A 431 -5.69 -15.74 5.59
N LYS A 432 -6.71 -15.41 4.78
CA LYS A 432 -7.06 -16.18 3.58
C LYS A 432 -6.32 -15.70 2.35
N ALA A 433 -5.76 -14.50 2.38
CA ALA A 433 -5.00 -13.97 1.26
C ALA A 433 -3.75 -14.81 0.98
N MET A 434 -3.50 -15.08 -0.29
CA MET A 434 -2.30 -15.78 -0.73
C MET A 434 -1.10 -14.83 -0.68
N PRO A 435 -0.04 -15.15 0.06
CA PRO A 435 1.17 -14.33 0.01
C PRO A 435 1.87 -14.51 -1.33
N SER A 436 2.42 -13.44 -1.87
CA SER A 436 3.25 -13.48 -3.08
C SER A 436 4.40 -14.48 -2.92
N CYS A 437 4.73 -15.19 -3.98
CA CYS A 437 5.92 -16.05 -4.00
C CYS A 437 7.23 -15.25 -3.78
N LEU A 438 7.18 -13.95 -3.98
CA LEU A 438 8.31 -13.02 -3.84
C LEU A 438 8.45 -12.41 -2.45
N MET A 439 7.72 -12.90 -1.43
CA MET A 439 7.84 -12.39 -0.06
C MET A 439 9.29 -12.39 0.43
N GLY A 440 9.78 -11.21 0.84
CA GLY A 440 11.17 -10.97 1.24
C GLY A 440 12.15 -10.78 0.06
N PHE A 441 11.68 -10.78 -1.19
CA PHE A 441 12.50 -10.45 -2.34
C PHE A 441 12.67 -8.93 -2.47
N THR A 442 13.89 -8.49 -2.76
CA THR A 442 14.17 -7.09 -3.08
C THR A 442 14.91 -7.03 -4.41
N LEU A 443 14.36 -6.30 -5.37
CA LEU A 443 14.98 -6.09 -6.67
C LEU A 443 16.08 -5.03 -6.58
N ASP A 444 17.30 -5.38 -6.94
CA ASP A 444 18.36 -4.41 -7.24
C ASP A 444 18.17 -3.88 -8.65
N THR A 445 17.78 -2.63 -8.79
CA THR A 445 17.54 -1.98 -10.07
C THR A 445 18.81 -1.42 -10.72
N ALA A 446 19.93 -1.34 -10.02
CA ALA A 446 21.16 -0.73 -10.52
C ALA A 446 21.65 -1.34 -11.87
N PRO A 447 21.62 -2.67 -12.07
CA PRO A 447 22.05 -3.28 -13.32
C PRO A 447 21.19 -2.94 -14.56
N ILE A 448 19.93 -2.52 -14.34
CA ILE A 448 18.93 -2.26 -15.40
C ILE A 448 18.32 -0.86 -15.30
N LYS A 449 18.99 0.04 -14.59
CA LYS A 449 18.45 1.39 -14.33
C LYS A 449 18.16 2.18 -15.60
N MET A 450 19.04 2.02 -16.62
CA MET A 450 18.86 2.73 -17.90
C MET A 450 17.68 2.16 -18.69
N GLU A 451 17.54 0.85 -18.73
CA GLU A 451 16.44 0.16 -19.40
C GLU A 451 15.09 0.51 -18.76
N ILE A 452 15.02 0.54 -17.41
CA ILE A 452 13.82 0.97 -16.68
C ILE A 452 13.45 2.42 -17.04
N ALA A 453 14.40 3.35 -17.00
CA ALA A 453 14.15 4.75 -17.34
C ALA A 453 13.66 4.90 -18.79
N GLN A 454 14.27 4.18 -19.72
CA GLN A 454 13.87 4.19 -21.12
C GLN A 454 12.48 3.57 -21.33
N TYR A 455 12.18 2.45 -20.65
CA TYR A 455 10.85 1.84 -20.65
C TYR A 455 9.79 2.82 -20.19
N GLN A 456 10.01 3.49 -19.05
CA GLN A 456 9.08 4.47 -18.50
C GLN A 456 8.84 5.66 -19.44
N ALA A 457 9.92 6.18 -20.04
CA ALA A 457 9.82 7.29 -21.00
C ALA A 457 8.98 6.91 -22.24
N ILE A 458 9.22 5.70 -22.79
CA ILE A 458 8.43 5.20 -23.92
C ILE A 458 6.97 4.98 -23.53
N MET A 459 6.70 4.38 -22.39
CA MET A 459 5.33 4.16 -21.92
C MET A 459 4.59 5.50 -21.74
N LYS A 460 5.27 6.53 -21.24
CA LYS A 460 4.74 7.88 -21.11
C LYS A 460 4.47 8.53 -22.49
N GLU A 461 5.37 8.37 -23.45
CA GLU A 461 5.18 8.86 -24.83
C GLU A 461 3.90 8.28 -25.46
N TYR A 462 3.55 7.04 -25.15
CA TYR A 462 2.42 6.31 -25.73
C TYR A 462 1.21 6.17 -24.79
N GLU A 463 1.16 6.92 -23.68
CA GLU A 463 0.05 6.79 -22.69
C GLU A 463 -1.33 7.10 -23.28
N TYR A 464 -1.40 7.93 -24.33
CA TYR A 464 -2.64 8.24 -25.05
C TYR A 464 -3.34 7.02 -25.66
N LEU A 465 -2.61 5.93 -25.90
CA LEU A 465 -3.19 4.69 -26.37
C LEU A 465 -4.14 4.06 -25.34
N ASP A 466 -3.90 4.28 -24.06
CA ASP A 466 -4.74 3.76 -22.96
C ASP A 466 -6.11 4.45 -22.90
N ALA A 467 -6.27 5.59 -23.55
CA ALA A 467 -7.52 6.34 -23.62
C ALA A 467 -8.37 6.00 -24.87
N GLY A 468 -7.86 5.18 -25.80
CA GLY A 468 -8.59 4.78 -27.02
C GLY A 468 -8.75 5.89 -28.08
N THR A 469 -8.04 7.02 -27.94
CA THR A 469 -8.26 8.23 -28.78
C THR A 469 -7.66 8.15 -30.17
N THR A 470 -6.86 7.14 -30.47
CA THR A 470 -6.05 7.06 -31.69
C THR A 470 -6.59 6.04 -32.69
N PRO A 471 -7.05 6.47 -33.90
CA PRO A 471 -7.62 5.56 -34.89
C PRO A 471 -6.64 4.48 -35.40
N ASN A 472 -5.36 4.81 -35.51
CA ASN A 472 -4.30 3.89 -35.97
C ASN A 472 -3.53 3.23 -34.80
N TYR A 473 -4.19 2.98 -33.69
CA TYR A 473 -3.56 2.46 -32.47
C TYR A 473 -2.77 1.16 -32.69
N LYS A 474 -3.19 0.27 -33.60
CA LYS A 474 -2.47 -0.98 -33.88
C LYS A 474 -1.07 -0.76 -34.42
N GLU A 475 -0.89 0.24 -35.29
CA GLU A 475 0.43 0.64 -35.78
C GLU A 475 1.27 1.27 -34.67
N LYS A 476 0.63 2.14 -33.89
CA LYS A 476 1.29 2.78 -32.74
C LYS A 476 1.71 1.79 -31.64
N LEU A 477 0.92 0.74 -31.40
CA LEU A 477 1.31 -0.36 -30.51
C LEU A 477 2.53 -1.11 -31.02
N LYS A 478 2.58 -1.42 -32.34
CA LYS A 478 3.75 -2.05 -32.94
C LYS A 478 5.00 -1.16 -32.82
N GLU A 479 4.86 0.14 -33.09
CA GLU A 479 5.92 1.13 -32.94
C GLU A 479 6.42 1.20 -31.50
N ARG A 480 5.51 1.33 -30.52
CA ARG A 480 5.82 1.32 -29.08
C ARG A 480 6.60 0.06 -28.70
N ASN A 481 6.09 -1.12 -29.07
CA ASN A 481 6.70 -2.38 -28.70
C ASN A 481 8.10 -2.56 -29.33
N ALA A 482 8.28 -2.10 -30.57
CA ALA A 482 9.61 -2.08 -31.20
C ALA A 482 10.58 -1.16 -30.45
N LYS A 483 10.14 0.03 -30.02
CA LYS A 483 10.92 0.95 -29.18
C LYS A 483 11.25 0.33 -27.83
N LEU A 484 10.28 -0.32 -27.16
CA LEU A 484 10.49 -0.99 -25.87
C LEU A 484 11.54 -2.10 -26.01
N LYS A 485 11.46 -2.92 -27.03
CA LYS A 485 12.45 -3.96 -27.31
C LYS A 485 13.84 -3.39 -27.58
N ALA A 486 13.93 -2.36 -28.44
CA ALA A 486 15.18 -1.65 -28.70
C ALA A 486 15.75 -0.98 -27.42
N GLY A 487 14.87 -0.54 -26.53
CA GLY A 487 15.20 0.03 -25.22
C GLY A 487 15.56 -0.99 -24.15
N GLY A 488 15.58 -2.28 -24.47
CA GLY A 488 16.06 -3.34 -23.57
C GLY A 488 14.97 -3.91 -22.66
N SER A 489 13.68 -3.90 -23.04
CA SER A 489 12.62 -4.55 -22.26
C SER A 489 12.89 -6.02 -21.98
N ASP A 490 13.51 -6.74 -22.92
CA ASP A 490 13.91 -8.15 -22.74
C ASP A 490 14.96 -8.30 -21.61
N LYS A 491 15.95 -7.38 -21.56
CA LYS A 491 16.99 -7.39 -20.52
C LYS A 491 16.42 -7.15 -19.11
N ILE A 492 15.35 -6.37 -18.98
CA ILE A 492 14.66 -6.17 -17.70
C ILE A 492 14.16 -7.51 -17.19
N VAL A 493 13.44 -8.26 -18.01
CA VAL A 493 12.87 -9.57 -17.64
C VAL A 493 13.98 -10.58 -17.29
N GLU A 494 15.05 -10.65 -18.12
CA GLU A 494 16.18 -11.54 -17.91
C GLU A 494 16.90 -11.25 -16.57
N GLU A 495 17.17 -9.99 -16.28
CA GLU A 495 17.85 -9.59 -15.05
C GLU A 495 16.98 -9.84 -13.81
N VAL A 496 15.69 -9.52 -13.88
CA VAL A 496 14.75 -9.79 -12.79
C VAL A 496 14.70 -11.30 -12.52
N GLN A 497 14.58 -12.15 -13.56
CA GLN A 497 14.57 -13.61 -13.38
C GLN A 497 15.89 -14.11 -12.77
N ARG A 498 17.03 -13.56 -13.20
CA ARG A 498 18.34 -13.90 -12.64
C ARG A 498 18.42 -13.61 -11.14
N GLN A 499 17.91 -12.44 -10.72
CA GLN A 499 17.89 -12.05 -9.31
C GLN A 499 16.93 -12.91 -8.50
N VAL A 500 15.71 -13.16 -8.99
CA VAL A 500 14.73 -14.06 -8.36
C VAL A 500 15.35 -15.45 -8.17
N ASN A 501 15.99 -16.02 -9.20
CA ASN A 501 16.64 -17.33 -9.11
C ASN A 501 17.77 -17.36 -8.07
N LYS A 502 18.56 -16.28 -7.97
CA LYS A 502 19.62 -16.16 -6.95
C LYS A 502 19.02 -16.12 -5.55
N TRP A 503 17.98 -15.31 -5.36
CA TRP A 503 17.31 -15.18 -4.07
C TRP A 503 16.61 -16.48 -3.64
N MET A 504 15.93 -17.18 -4.54
CA MET A 504 15.29 -18.48 -4.25
C MET A 504 16.30 -19.54 -3.78
N LYS A 505 17.55 -19.49 -4.25
CA LYS A 505 18.61 -20.40 -3.78
C LYS A 505 19.17 -20.04 -2.41
N SER A 506 18.90 -18.84 -1.92
CA SER A 506 19.36 -18.37 -0.59
C SER A 506 18.30 -18.53 0.51
N LYS A 507 17.07 -18.89 0.15
CA LYS A 507 15.99 -19.30 1.08
C LYS A 507 16.23 -20.74 1.54
#